data_3d7f86360e9fb25f249c456a13f8713e
#
_entry.id   3d7f86360e9fb25f249c456a13f8713e
#
_cell.length_a   1.000
_cell.length_b   1.000
_cell.length_c   1.000
_cell.angle_alpha   90.00
_cell.angle_beta   90.00
_cell.angle_gamma   90.00
#
_symmetry.space_group_name_H-M   'P 1'
#
loop_
_entity.id
_entity.type
_entity.pdbx_description
1 polymer ?
#
loop_
_entity_poly.entity_id
_entity_poly.type
_entity_poly.pdbx_seq_one_letter_code
_entity_poly.pdbx_strand_id
1 'polypeptide(L)'
;MLFNQRVRGSHPRTRFLLCLLVMAGFAGCSPHEPPADLTIINNVEPESLDPAILTAQADMRIASGMFEGLTRLEPVAGRAVPGLAERWDISPDGRTYTFHLRTNLFWSTGQPIRADDVVYSWLRELNPATASDYAGQLYYLTNAEAFNTGKITNALLVGVHALDPFTVRVELLHPTLFFLDICAMPLTSIVPRETIGRYGDHWLSARPLPVSGAYELTAWRLNDKVRLQKNPLYWDAANTRSGIIDFLPVGSPNTALNLYDRGQADIVWDKELIPAELIDVLLRRPDFHSFPVLATYFIRFNVTRKPFDDPRVRRALALAVDKERIVKKITRAGELTTSHLTPSGTANYHPPEGLGYDPDLARKLLADAGFPGGKGFPRFEYLFNAGAGGAKIHENIAVELQQMWREELGIDMELRQVETQVFWGMQSRLEFTVSKSTWIGDYNDANTFLGMFLTGDGNNETGWGNARYDELVHAANEKTDPAAREMFFQQAETILIRDELPIVPIFIYTGINYFNTNQISGIWENGLDNHPLNHIRKIKPGP
;
A
#
# COMPACT_ATOMS: atom_id res chain seq x y z
N MET A 1 79.57 -21.03 -42.49
CA MET A 1 80.58 -20.37 -41.64
C MET A 1 79.85 -19.76 -40.51
N LEU A 2 79.80 -20.48 -39.36
CA LEU A 2 80.53 -20.27 -38.12
C LEU A 2 80.44 -18.82 -37.62
N PHE A 3 79.64 -18.61 -36.50
CA PHE A 3 80.21 -18.37 -35.22
C PHE A 3 79.16 -18.47 -34.10
N ASN A 4 79.50 -19.31 -33.14
CA ASN A 4 78.86 -19.58 -31.91
C ASN A 4 79.22 -18.48 -30.86
N GLN A 5 78.30 -17.90 -30.11
CA GLN A 5 78.65 -17.36 -28.80
C GLN A 5 77.54 -17.68 -27.78
N ARG A 6 77.96 -18.46 -26.79
CA ARG A 6 77.27 -18.75 -25.54
C ARG A 6 77.25 -17.49 -24.66
N VAL A 7 76.11 -17.13 -24.14
CA VAL A 7 76.03 -16.27 -22.92
C VAL A 7 75.30 -17.08 -21.83
N ARG A 8 75.99 -17.12 -20.71
CA ARG A 8 75.67 -17.89 -19.48
C ARG A 8 74.39 -17.39 -18.81
N GLY A 9 73.70 -18.33 -18.18
CA GLY A 9 72.47 -18.14 -17.45
C GLY A 9 72.54 -17.24 -16.23
N SER A 10 71.42 -16.57 -15.94
CA SER A 10 71.09 -16.03 -14.65
C SER A 10 69.78 -16.69 -14.17
N HIS A 11 69.80 -17.14 -12.94
CA HIS A 11 68.77 -18.00 -12.33
C HIS A 11 67.37 -17.39 -12.27
N PRO A 12 66.33 -18.11 -12.69
CA PRO A 12 64.92 -17.59 -12.68
C PRO A 12 64.26 -17.63 -11.30
N ARG A 13 64.95 -18.06 -10.23
CA ARG A 13 64.32 -18.25 -8.89
C ARG A 13 64.09 -16.97 -8.10
N THR A 14 64.83 -15.91 -8.29
CA THR A 14 64.74 -14.68 -7.48
C THR A 14 63.63 -13.71 -7.99
N ARG A 15 63.23 -13.80 -9.26
CA ARG A 15 62.15 -12.97 -9.79
C ARG A 15 60.76 -13.50 -9.47
N PHE A 16 60.60 -14.78 -9.20
CA PHE A 16 59.32 -15.37 -8.80
C PHE A 16 58.93 -15.06 -7.34
N LEU A 17 59.89 -14.89 -6.43
CA LEU A 17 59.63 -14.52 -5.06
C LEU A 17 59.22 -13.05 -4.88
N LEU A 18 59.74 -12.17 -5.74
CA LEU A 18 59.36 -10.73 -5.69
C LEU A 18 57.95 -10.46 -6.25
N CYS A 19 57.48 -11.22 -7.22
CA CYS A 19 56.12 -11.14 -7.74
C CYS A 19 55.06 -11.72 -6.78
N LEU A 20 55.40 -12.72 -5.97
CA LEU A 20 54.51 -13.28 -4.95
C LEU A 20 54.37 -12.36 -3.74
N LEU A 21 55.42 -11.59 -3.36
CA LEU A 21 55.33 -10.60 -2.28
C LEU A 21 54.55 -9.35 -2.67
N VAL A 22 54.52 -8.97 -3.94
CA VAL A 22 53.71 -7.82 -4.42
C VAL A 22 52.22 -8.20 -4.58
N MET A 23 51.88 -9.47 -4.88
CA MET A 23 50.50 -9.94 -4.90
C MET A 23 49.88 -10.18 -3.51
N ALA A 24 50.68 -10.44 -2.48
CA ALA A 24 50.19 -10.55 -1.11
C ALA A 24 49.83 -9.20 -0.45
N GLY A 25 50.28 -8.08 -1.03
CA GLY A 25 49.98 -6.71 -0.53
C GLY A 25 48.67 -6.11 -1.00
N PHE A 26 47.94 -6.75 -1.93
CA PHE A 26 46.62 -6.32 -2.44
C PHE A 26 45.46 -7.19 -1.98
N ALA A 27 45.65 -8.01 -0.94
CA ALA A 27 44.52 -8.44 -0.13
C ALA A 27 44.00 -7.23 0.65
N GLY A 28 43.49 -6.22 -0.09
CA GLY A 28 42.77 -5.08 0.48
C GLY A 28 41.61 -5.65 1.28
N CYS A 29 41.61 -5.46 2.58
CA CYS A 29 40.43 -5.61 3.41
C CYS A 29 39.36 -4.70 2.78
N SER A 30 38.49 -5.27 1.95
CA SER A 30 37.21 -4.65 1.69
C SER A 30 36.62 -4.38 3.08
N PRO A 31 36.27 -3.15 3.44
CA PRO A 31 35.67 -2.88 4.74
C PRO A 31 34.45 -3.81 4.86
N HIS A 32 34.54 -4.77 5.77
CA HIS A 32 33.45 -5.71 6.00
C HIS A 32 32.29 -4.89 6.54
N GLU A 33 31.21 -4.79 5.75
CA GLU A 33 30.00 -4.10 6.20
C GLU A 33 29.53 -4.74 7.52
N PRO A 34 29.17 -3.93 8.54
CA PRO A 34 28.63 -4.49 9.76
C PRO A 34 27.37 -5.32 9.45
N PRO A 35 27.16 -6.45 10.15
CA PRO A 35 25.96 -7.25 9.97
C PRO A 35 24.71 -6.41 10.30
N ALA A 36 23.60 -6.67 9.62
CA ALA A 36 22.33 -6.06 9.97
C ALA A 36 21.79 -6.63 11.28
N ASP A 37 21.13 -5.81 12.08
CA ASP A 37 20.37 -6.25 13.24
C ASP A 37 19.10 -6.99 12.80
N LEU A 38 18.48 -6.53 11.69
CA LEU A 38 17.32 -7.16 11.07
C LEU A 38 17.53 -7.29 9.57
N THR A 39 17.12 -8.44 9.02
CA THR A 39 17.05 -8.69 7.59
C THR A 39 15.60 -8.99 7.22
N ILE A 40 15.01 -8.16 6.36
CA ILE A 40 13.61 -8.22 5.97
C ILE A 40 13.50 -8.50 4.48
N ILE A 41 12.71 -9.48 4.09
CA ILE A 41 12.29 -9.67 2.69
C ILE A 41 10.99 -8.90 2.50
N ASN A 42 10.99 -7.94 1.59
CA ASN A 42 9.92 -6.98 1.38
C ASN A 42 9.44 -6.95 -0.10
N ASN A 43 9.28 -8.14 -0.68
CA ASN A 43 8.92 -8.33 -2.09
C ASN A 43 10.04 -7.87 -3.05
N VAL A 44 9.68 -7.28 -4.20
CA VAL A 44 10.62 -6.88 -5.26
C VAL A 44 11.43 -5.63 -4.92
N GLU A 45 12.34 -5.26 -5.80
CA GLU A 45 13.11 -4.00 -5.74
C GLU A 45 12.15 -2.80 -5.69
N PRO A 46 12.35 -1.83 -4.77
CA PRO A 46 11.53 -0.62 -4.74
C PRO A 46 11.74 0.20 -6.03
N GLU A 47 10.64 0.70 -6.58
CA GLU A 47 10.68 1.59 -7.75
C GLU A 47 11.15 3.00 -7.35
N SER A 48 10.70 3.48 -6.20
CA SER A 48 11.07 4.76 -5.63
C SER A 48 11.03 4.72 -4.11
N LEU A 49 11.76 5.63 -3.47
CA LEU A 49 11.63 5.96 -2.03
C LEU A 49 11.25 7.43 -1.83
N ASP A 50 10.86 8.13 -2.89
CA ASP A 50 10.33 9.49 -2.84
C ASP A 50 8.88 9.47 -2.39
N PRO A 51 8.54 10.01 -1.19
CA PRO A 51 7.18 10.03 -0.66
C PRO A 51 6.12 10.53 -1.63
N ALA A 52 6.44 11.45 -2.53
CA ALA A 52 5.47 12.06 -3.43
C ALA A 52 5.15 11.23 -4.69
N ILE A 53 5.89 10.16 -4.99
CA ILE A 53 5.68 9.38 -6.22
C ILE A 53 5.59 7.87 -5.99
N LEU A 54 5.78 7.41 -4.74
CA LEU A 54 5.65 5.98 -4.43
C LEU A 54 4.17 5.55 -4.36
N THR A 55 3.88 4.37 -4.89
CA THR A 55 2.52 3.79 -4.89
C THR A 55 2.47 2.38 -4.33
N ALA A 56 3.61 1.67 -4.34
CA ALA A 56 3.69 0.30 -3.84
C ALA A 56 3.85 0.25 -2.32
N GLN A 57 3.12 -0.66 -1.66
CA GLN A 57 3.19 -0.85 -0.21
C GLN A 57 4.61 -1.21 0.26
N ALA A 58 5.36 -1.99 -0.54
CA ALA A 58 6.74 -2.36 -0.26
C ALA A 58 7.66 -1.12 -0.17
N ASP A 59 7.47 -0.15 -1.08
CA ASP A 59 8.24 1.10 -1.11
C ASP A 59 7.87 1.99 0.07
N MET A 60 6.57 2.09 0.37
CA MET A 60 6.02 2.85 1.51
C MET A 60 6.60 2.38 2.85
N ARG A 61 6.78 1.06 3.04
CA ARG A 61 7.37 0.48 4.27
C ARG A 61 8.80 0.97 4.50
N ILE A 62 9.62 1.07 3.45
CA ILE A 62 11.00 1.56 3.54
C ILE A 62 11.00 3.08 3.73
N ALA A 63 10.25 3.81 2.92
CA ALA A 63 10.19 5.27 2.94
C ALA A 63 9.68 5.81 4.29
N SER A 64 8.70 5.14 4.93
CA SER A 64 8.20 5.48 6.27
C SER A 64 9.25 5.35 7.38
N GLY A 65 10.30 4.57 7.16
CA GLY A 65 11.46 4.55 8.06
C GLY A 65 12.36 5.76 7.89
N MET A 66 12.38 6.36 6.69
CA MET A 66 13.25 7.47 6.33
C MET A 66 12.61 8.84 6.52
N PHE A 67 11.30 8.93 6.32
CA PHE A 67 10.56 10.20 6.36
C PHE A 67 9.35 10.08 7.28
N GLU A 68 9.01 11.14 7.99
CA GLU A 68 7.90 11.18 8.92
C GLU A 68 6.99 12.38 8.65
N GLY A 69 5.69 12.20 8.89
CA GLY A 69 4.66 13.23 8.78
C GLY A 69 4.42 13.99 10.08
N LEU A 70 3.42 14.86 10.07
CA LEU A 70 2.98 15.60 11.28
C LEU A 70 2.48 14.65 12.36
N THR A 71 1.80 13.59 11.97
CA THR A 71 1.34 12.49 12.82
C THR A 71 2.00 11.19 12.36
N ARG A 72 1.88 10.15 13.18
CA ARG A 72 2.25 8.76 12.86
C ARG A 72 1.14 7.83 13.33
N LEU A 73 1.07 6.61 12.79
CA LEU A 73 0.08 5.63 13.23
C LEU A 73 0.57 4.87 14.47
N GLU A 74 -0.31 4.73 15.45
CA GLU A 74 -0.08 3.85 16.58
C GLU A 74 -0.14 2.39 16.10
N PRO A 75 0.85 1.53 16.46
CA PRO A 75 1.03 0.24 15.79
C PRO A 75 -0.09 -0.79 15.99
N VAL A 76 -0.89 -0.67 17.06
CA VAL A 76 -1.94 -1.65 17.40
C VAL A 76 -3.31 -1.20 16.90
N ALA A 77 -3.73 0.00 17.28
CA ALA A 77 -5.06 0.52 16.91
C ALA A 77 -5.10 1.17 15.53
N GLY A 78 -3.92 1.44 14.90
CA GLY A 78 -3.84 2.06 13.58
C GLY A 78 -4.41 3.48 13.52
N ARG A 79 -4.44 4.20 14.64
CA ARG A 79 -4.94 5.60 14.72
C ARG A 79 -3.79 6.59 14.80
N ALA A 80 -4.04 7.81 14.35
CA ALA A 80 -3.05 8.88 14.39
C ALA A 80 -2.66 9.27 15.83
N VAL A 81 -1.35 9.40 16.06
CA VAL A 81 -0.73 9.88 17.30
C VAL A 81 0.35 10.93 16.95
N PRO A 82 0.84 11.73 17.92
CA PRO A 82 1.89 12.71 17.66
C PRO A 82 3.11 12.13 16.96
N GLY A 83 3.48 12.74 15.81
CA GLY A 83 4.70 12.53 15.06
C GLY A 83 5.65 13.73 15.20
N LEU A 84 5.96 14.41 14.10
CA LEU A 84 6.74 15.66 14.12
C LEU A 84 5.97 16.80 14.82
N ALA A 85 4.64 16.80 14.76
CA ALA A 85 3.83 17.63 15.65
C ALA A 85 3.69 16.97 17.02
N GLU A 86 3.96 17.69 18.09
CA GLU A 86 3.74 17.19 19.47
C GLU A 86 2.27 17.25 19.90
N ARG A 87 1.51 18.17 19.32
CA ARG A 87 0.07 18.37 19.56
C ARG A 87 -0.56 19.17 18.43
N TRP A 88 -1.88 19.24 18.43
CA TRP A 88 -2.66 20.07 17.51
C TRP A 88 -3.92 20.57 18.16
N ASP A 89 -4.43 21.72 17.67
CA ASP A 89 -5.72 22.27 18.02
C ASP A 89 -6.65 22.17 16.81
N ILE A 90 -7.93 21.88 17.04
CA ILE A 90 -8.96 21.78 16.00
C ILE A 90 -10.02 22.83 16.28
N SER A 91 -10.40 23.62 15.26
CA SER A 91 -11.47 24.60 15.39
C SER A 91 -12.83 23.92 15.66
N PRO A 92 -13.79 24.63 16.29
CA PRO A 92 -15.10 24.04 16.62
C PRO A 92 -15.88 23.53 15.42
N ASP A 93 -15.65 24.07 14.23
CA ASP A 93 -16.25 23.64 12.96
C ASP A 93 -15.51 22.46 12.30
N GLY A 94 -14.40 21.98 12.91
CA GLY A 94 -13.61 20.87 12.40
C GLY A 94 -12.81 21.14 11.12
N ARG A 95 -12.72 22.41 10.69
CA ARG A 95 -12.11 22.78 9.40
C ARG A 95 -10.69 23.33 9.50
N THR A 96 -10.28 23.79 10.67
CA THR A 96 -8.92 24.34 10.85
C THR A 96 -8.16 23.51 11.87
N TYR A 97 -7.00 23.05 11.45
CA TYR A 97 -6.03 22.36 12.31
C TYR A 97 -4.82 23.26 12.51
N THR A 98 -4.39 23.44 13.75
CA THR A 98 -3.16 24.14 14.09
C THR A 98 -2.20 23.16 14.74
N PHE A 99 -1.19 22.75 14.00
CA PHE A 99 -0.17 21.79 14.44
C PHE A 99 1.00 22.55 15.09
N HIS A 100 1.43 22.09 16.27
CA HIS A 100 2.58 22.60 17.00
C HIS A 100 3.73 21.59 16.86
N LEU A 101 4.77 21.97 16.13
CA LEU A 101 5.93 21.13 15.90
C LEU A 101 6.79 21.03 17.18
N ARG A 102 7.45 19.90 17.35
CA ARG A 102 8.48 19.75 18.37
C ARG A 102 9.63 20.72 18.11
N THR A 103 10.24 21.24 19.15
CA THR A 103 11.36 22.21 19.01
C THR A 103 12.72 21.55 18.75
N ASN A 104 12.82 20.23 18.93
CA ASN A 104 14.03 19.43 18.76
C ASN A 104 14.03 18.60 17.47
N LEU A 105 13.43 19.11 16.39
CA LEU A 105 13.41 18.44 15.08
C LEU A 105 14.63 18.82 14.26
N PHE A 106 15.34 17.80 13.79
CA PHE A 106 16.49 17.94 12.91
C PHE A 106 16.44 16.94 11.76
N TRP A 107 16.86 17.40 10.58
CA TRP A 107 17.29 16.50 9.53
C TRP A 107 18.49 15.68 10.02
N SER A 108 18.68 14.47 9.50
CA SER A 108 19.83 13.63 9.84
C SER A 108 21.18 14.28 9.59
N THR A 109 21.22 15.35 8.80
CA THR A 109 22.39 16.18 8.51
C THR A 109 22.60 17.34 9.49
N GLY A 110 21.75 17.48 10.50
CA GLY A 110 21.87 18.44 11.60
C GLY A 110 21.19 19.80 11.40
N GLN A 111 20.60 20.07 10.23
CA GLN A 111 19.80 21.28 10.04
C GLN A 111 18.43 21.13 10.75
N PRO A 112 17.88 22.21 11.32
CA PRO A 112 16.57 22.16 11.95
C PRO A 112 15.46 21.98 10.92
N ILE A 113 14.46 21.16 11.24
CA ILE A 113 13.20 21.07 10.50
C ILE A 113 12.25 22.16 11.00
N ARG A 114 11.54 22.82 10.10
CA ARG A 114 10.64 23.94 10.37
C ARG A 114 9.27 23.75 9.71
N ALA A 115 8.32 24.59 10.09
CA ALA A 115 6.98 24.63 9.51
C ALA A 115 6.98 24.85 7.98
N ASP A 116 7.94 25.64 7.47
CA ASP A 116 8.11 25.83 6.01
C ASP A 116 8.47 24.53 5.27
N ASP A 117 9.14 23.57 5.91
CA ASP A 117 9.44 22.27 5.30
C ASP A 117 8.16 21.45 5.12
N VAL A 118 7.20 21.54 6.04
CA VAL A 118 5.87 20.91 5.92
C VAL A 118 5.12 21.51 4.73
N VAL A 119 5.03 22.85 4.69
CA VAL A 119 4.34 23.57 3.61
C VAL A 119 4.96 23.22 2.26
N TYR A 120 6.28 23.22 2.16
CA TYR A 120 6.99 22.84 0.93
C TYR A 120 6.64 21.40 0.50
N SER A 121 6.69 20.46 1.43
CA SER A 121 6.47 19.04 1.12
C SER A 121 5.05 18.78 0.57
N TRP A 122 4.04 19.34 1.21
CA TRP A 122 2.65 19.19 0.78
C TRP A 122 2.34 19.95 -0.51
N LEU A 123 2.92 21.15 -0.71
CA LEU A 123 2.79 21.86 -1.98
C LEU A 123 3.54 21.15 -3.12
N ARG A 124 4.65 20.46 -2.83
CA ARG A 124 5.33 19.61 -3.82
C ARG A 124 4.48 18.42 -4.21
N GLU A 125 3.84 17.75 -3.25
CA GLU A 125 2.88 16.66 -3.49
C GLU A 125 1.76 17.11 -4.44
N LEU A 126 1.20 18.30 -4.20
CA LEU A 126 0.14 18.89 -5.00
C LEU A 126 0.62 19.55 -6.30
N ASN A 127 1.92 19.67 -6.54
CA ASN A 127 2.42 20.33 -7.75
C ASN A 127 2.14 19.46 -8.99
N PRO A 128 1.47 19.96 -10.03
CA PRO A 128 1.25 19.19 -11.27
C PRO A 128 2.53 18.62 -11.88
N ALA A 129 3.66 19.32 -11.72
CA ALA A 129 4.95 18.87 -12.24
C ALA A 129 5.54 17.67 -11.47
N THR A 130 5.11 17.41 -10.24
CA THR A 130 5.51 16.22 -9.46
C THR A 130 4.80 14.97 -9.99
N ALA A 131 3.60 15.15 -10.57
CA ALA A 131 2.76 14.08 -11.13
C ALA A 131 2.50 12.95 -10.11
N SER A 132 2.20 13.31 -8.86
CA SER A 132 1.86 12.36 -7.82
C SER A 132 0.52 11.69 -8.10
N ASP A 133 0.49 10.36 -8.09
CA ASP A 133 -0.74 9.57 -8.22
C ASP A 133 -1.62 9.70 -6.97
N TYR A 134 -1.03 10.06 -5.82
CA TYR A 134 -1.73 10.21 -4.54
C TYR A 134 -2.06 11.66 -4.16
N ALA A 135 -1.82 12.64 -5.03
CA ALA A 135 -2.15 14.05 -4.76
C ALA A 135 -3.60 14.26 -4.30
N GLY A 136 -4.53 13.42 -4.78
CA GLY A 136 -5.95 13.43 -4.40
C GLY A 136 -6.21 13.27 -2.90
N GLN A 137 -5.30 12.62 -2.15
CA GLN A 137 -5.41 12.49 -0.70
C GLN A 137 -5.27 13.83 0.05
N LEU A 138 -4.73 14.86 -0.60
CA LEU A 138 -4.67 16.22 -0.06
C LEU A 138 -5.77 17.15 -0.59
N TYR A 139 -6.71 16.69 -1.40
CA TYR A 139 -7.80 17.52 -1.92
C TYR A 139 -8.81 17.97 -0.85
N TYR A 140 -8.71 17.42 0.34
CA TYR A 140 -9.42 17.93 1.52
C TYR A 140 -8.98 19.34 1.93
N LEU A 141 -7.77 19.79 1.57
CA LEU A 141 -7.28 21.12 1.83
C LEU A 141 -7.97 22.14 0.90
N THR A 142 -8.27 23.31 1.43
CA THR A 142 -8.79 24.42 0.64
C THR A 142 -7.90 24.71 -0.59
N ASN A 143 -8.49 24.75 -1.77
CA ASN A 143 -7.84 25.01 -3.06
C ASN A 143 -6.79 23.97 -3.52
N ALA A 144 -6.62 22.85 -2.84
CA ALA A 144 -5.60 21.86 -3.21
C ALA A 144 -5.88 21.23 -4.58
N GLU A 145 -7.09 20.76 -4.85
CA GLU A 145 -7.49 20.25 -6.15
C GLU A 145 -7.33 21.28 -7.27
N ALA A 146 -7.77 22.53 -7.02
CA ALA A 146 -7.65 23.58 -8.01
C ALA A 146 -6.18 23.90 -8.34
N PHE A 147 -5.29 23.81 -7.36
CA PHE A 147 -3.85 23.97 -7.57
C PHE A 147 -3.26 22.76 -8.33
N ASN A 148 -3.56 21.55 -7.91
CA ASN A 148 -3.03 20.35 -8.55
C ASN A 148 -3.52 20.20 -10.01
N THR A 149 -4.76 20.57 -10.31
CA THR A 149 -5.32 20.54 -11.67
C THR A 149 -4.96 21.77 -12.53
N GLY A 150 -4.17 22.71 -11.99
CA GLY A 150 -3.74 23.91 -12.72
C GLY A 150 -4.82 24.97 -12.90
N LYS A 151 -6.00 24.83 -12.25
CA LYS A 151 -7.05 25.89 -12.25
C LYS A 151 -6.59 27.16 -11.53
N ILE A 152 -5.71 27.01 -10.53
CA ILE A 152 -4.97 28.11 -9.89
C ILE A 152 -3.49 27.78 -9.93
N THR A 153 -2.63 28.83 -10.01
CA THR A 153 -1.18 28.70 -10.04
C THR A 153 -0.51 29.26 -8.79
N ASN A 154 -1.24 30.03 -7.98
CA ASN A 154 -0.71 30.59 -6.75
C ASN A 154 -0.82 29.59 -5.60
N ALA A 155 0.29 28.93 -5.26
CA ALA A 155 0.39 27.97 -4.18
C ALA A 155 0.05 28.56 -2.79
N LEU A 156 0.18 29.87 -2.60
CA LEU A 156 -0.17 30.54 -1.32
C LEU A 156 -1.68 30.52 -1.03
N LEU A 157 -2.51 30.15 -2.00
CA LEU A 157 -3.96 30.01 -1.81
C LEU A 157 -4.36 28.61 -1.32
N VAL A 158 -3.43 27.66 -1.31
CA VAL A 158 -3.66 26.31 -0.76
C VAL A 158 -3.70 26.38 0.75
N GLY A 159 -4.66 25.69 1.36
CA GLY A 159 -4.93 25.73 2.80
C GLY A 159 -3.84 25.11 3.69
N VAL A 160 -2.55 25.40 3.46
CA VAL A 160 -1.43 24.97 4.31
C VAL A 160 -0.44 26.13 4.48
N HIS A 161 -0.22 26.58 5.71
CA HIS A 161 0.56 27.79 6.00
C HIS A 161 1.45 27.62 7.22
N ALA A 162 2.69 28.06 7.14
CA ALA A 162 3.57 28.26 8.28
C ALA A 162 3.24 29.61 8.93
N LEU A 163 2.77 29.59 10.18
CA LEU A 163 2.49 30.80 10.95
C LEU A 163 3.76 31.37 11.61
N ASP A 164 4.63 30.47 12.03
CA ASP A 164 5.94 30.70 12.60
C ASP A 164 6.81 29.45 12.39
N PRO A 165 8.10 29.41 12.80
CA PRO A 165 8.97 28.26 12.56
C PRO A 165 8.49 26.92 13.14
N PHE A 166 7.53 26.92 14.06
CA PHE A 166 7.06 25.73 14.78
C PHE A 166 5.53 25.52 14.69
N THR A 167 4.83 26.36 13.94
CA THR A 167 3.36 26.29 13.87
C THR A 167 2.89 26.19 12.43
N VAL A 168 2.18 25.10 12.10
CA VAL A 168 1.55 24.91 10.80
C VAL A 168 0.03 25.00 10.96
N ARG A 169 -0.60 25.86 10.17
CA ARG A 169 -2.05 25.96 10.07
C ARG A 169 -2.52 25.30 8.79
N VAL A 170 -3.54 24.44 8.91
CA VAL A 170 -4.18 23.76 7.80
C VAL A 170 -5.66 24.09 7.77
N GLU A 171 -6.17 24.44 6.59
CA GLU A 171 -7.57 24.78 6.34
C GLU A 171 -8.20 23.76 5.40
N LEU A 172 -9.28 23.10 5.84
CA LEU A 172 -10.00 22.08 5.11
C LEU A 172 -11.26 22.66 4.44
N LEU A 173 -11.67 22.06 3.34
CA LEU A 173 -12.92 22.38 2.64
C LEU A 173 -14.16 22.06 3.49
N HIS A 174 -14.10 20.96 4.25
CA HIS A 174 -15.14 20.47 5.16
C HIS A 174 -14.50 19.71 6.32
N PRO A 175 -15.22 19.44 7.41
CA PRO A 175 -14.71 18.61 8.51
C PRO A 175 -14.27 17.25 7.96
N THR A 176 -13.09 16.78 8.38
CA THR A 176 -12.51 15.52 7.91
C THR A 176 -11.95 14.78 9.12
N LEU A 177 -12.71 13.84 9.67
CA LEU A 177 -12.35 13.16 10.93
C LEU A 177 -11.09 12.31 10.83
N PHE A 178 -10.79 11.80 9.63
CA PHE A 178 -9.61 11.00 9.32
C PHE A 178 -8.41 11.84 8.84
N PHE A 179 -8.49 13.17 8.90
CA PHE A 179 -7.40 14.05 8.41
C PHE A 179 -6.07 13.81 9.12
N LEU A 180 -6.11 13.49 10.41
CA LEU A 180 -4.90 13.15 11.16
C LEU A 180 -4.26 11.84 10.67
N ASP A 181 -5.03 10.90 10.17
CA ASP A 181 -4.51 9.66 9.58
C ASP A 181 -3.88 9.96 8.21
N ILE A 182 -4.45 10.87 7.42
CA ILE A 182 -3.81 11.38 6.18
C ILE A 182 -2.45 12.02 6.52
N CYS A 183 -2.34 12.80 7.60
CA CYS A 183 -1.08 13.40 8.04
C CYS A 183 -0.01 12.37 8.47
N ALA A 184 -0.38 11.10 8.63
CA ALA A 184 0.52 9.99 8.95
C ALA A 184 0.92 9.17 7.71
N MET A 185 0.31 9.41 6.55
CA MET A 185 0.62 8.69 5.31
C MET A 185 2.00 9.09 4.77
N PRO A 186 2.72 8.17 4.10
CA PRO A 186 4.03 8.46 3.52
C PRO A 186 4.06 9.70 2.63
N LEU A 187 3.03 9.92 1.81
CA LEU A 187 2.92 11.06 0.89
C LEU A 187 2.94 12.43 1.60
N THR A 188 2.47 12.50 2.85
CA THR A 188 2.48 13.73 3.67
C THR A 188 3.74 13.90 4.50
N SER A 189 4.70 12.99 4.35
CA SER A 189 5.99 13.06 5.04
C SER A 189 6.83 14.25 4.56
N ILE A 190 7.69 14.74 5.45
CA ILE A 190 8.46 15.94 5.20
C ILE A 190 9.76 15.58 4.47
N VAL A 191 10.00 16.23 3.33
CA VAL A 191 11.14 15.99 2.44
C VAL A 191 12.08 17.20 2.35
N PRO A 192 13.41 17.02 2.11
CA PRO A 192 14.41 18.05 2.22
C PRO A 192 14.42 18.99 0.99
N ARG A 193 13.78 20.16 1.11
CA ARG A 193 13.63 21.18 0.08
C ARG A 193 14.93 21.54 -0.64
N GLU A 194 16.00 21.82 0.12
CA GLU A 194 17.27 22.24 -0.45
C GLU A 194 17.93 21.13 -1.30
N THR A 195 17.82 19.89 -0.82
CA THR A 195 18.36 18.72 -1.55
C THR A 195 17.58 18.48 -2.84
N ILE A 196 16.25 18.55 -2.78
CA ILE A 196 15.39 18.42 -3.97
C ILE A 196 15.69 19.55 -4.97
N GLY A 197 15.80 20.79 -4.49
CA GLY A 197 16.13 21.93 -5.36
C GLY A 197 17.50 21.80 -6.03
N ARG A 198 18.46 21.12 -5.39
CA ARG A 198 19.82 20.91 -5.91
C ARG A 198 19.94 19.74 -6.89
N TYR A 199 19.24 18.62 -6.62
CA TYR A 199 19.41 17.36 -7.35
C TYR A 199 18.21 17.02 -8.26
N GLY A 200 17.10 17.78 -8.18
CA GLY A 200 15.87 17.48 -8.93
C GLY A 200 15.35 16.07 -8.65
N ASP A 201 14.94 15.37 -9.69
CA ASP A 201 14.39 14.01 -9.61
C ASP A 201 15.40 12.95 -9.08
N HIS A 202 16.70 13.31 -9.04
CA HIS A 202 17.75 12.44 -8.50
C HIS A 202 18.09 12.71 -7.03
N TRP A 203 17.28 13.43 -6.29
CA TRP A 203 17.58 13.87 -4.92
C TRP A 203 17.83 12.72 -3.93
N LEU A 204 17.23 11.53 -4.16
CA LEU A 204 17.51 10.33 -3.37
C LEU A 204 18.95 9.81 -3.53
N SER A 205 19.68 10.25 -4.56
CA SER A 205 21.10 9.92 -4.75
C SER A 205 22.05 10.78 -3.93
N ALA A 206 21.56 11.83 -3.27
CA ALA A 206 22.38 12.70 -2.42
C ALA A 206 23.09 11.89 -1.31
N ARG A 207 24.35 12.26 -1.02
CA ARG A 207 25.11 11.65 0.08
C ARG A 207 25.86 12.75 0.85
N PRO A 208 25.59 12.93 2.15
CA PRO A 208 24.49 12.30 2.91
C PRO A 208 23.12 12.72 2.39
N LEU A 209 22.13 11.83 2.47
CA LEU A 209 20.73 12.13 2.17
C LEU A 209 20.06 12.63 3.46
N PRO A 210 19.56 13.88 3.53
CA PRO A 210 18.83 14.34 4.70
C PRO A 210 17.49 13.60 4.81
N VAL A 211 17.20 13.02 5.97
CA VAL A 211 15.94 12.36 6.28
C VAL A 211 15.34 12.91 7.57
N SER A 212 14.02 12.90 7.68
CA SER A 212 13.27 13.36 8.86
C SER A 212 12.90 12.23 9.81
N GLY A 213 12.98 10.97 9.35
CA GLY A 213 12.55 9.78 10.07
C GLY A 213 13.64 9.09 10.89
N ALA A 214 13.28 7.89 11.37
CA ALA A 214 14.09 7.10 12.30
C ALA A 214 15.37 6.51 11.70
N TYR A 215 15.47 6.43 10.36
CA TYR A 215 16.56 5.75 9.65
C TYR A 215 17.09 6.57 8.48
N GLU A 216 18.39 6.47 8.24
CA GLU A 216 19.13 7.01 7.11
C GLU A 216 19.35 5.93 6.05
N LEU A 217 19.25 6.29 4.75
CA LEU A 217 19.59 5.41 3.64
C LEU A 217 21.12 5.39 3.45
N THR A 218 21.77 4.29 3.83
CA THR A 218 23.22 4.15 3.72
C THR A 218 23.67 3.36 2.50
N ALA A 219 22.82 2.46 1.99
CA ALA A 219 23.06 1.76 0.73
C ALA A 219 21.74 1.45 0.01
N TRP A 220 21.78 1.57 -1.31
CA TRP A 220 20.77 1.03 -2.21
C TRP A 220 21.50 0.38 -3.37
N ARG A 221 21.57 -0.94 -3.34
CA ARG A 221 22.25 -1.76 -4.36
C ARG A 221 21.22 -2.63 -5.07
N LEU A 222 21.00 -2.34 -6.33
CA LEU A 222 20.01 -3.03 -7.16
C LEU A 222 20.20 -4.56 -7.10
N ASN A 223 19.10 -5.28 -6.90
CA ASN A 223 19.03 -6.73 -6.76
C ASN A 223 19.90 -7.33 -5.63
N ASP A 224 20.38 -6.50 -4.72
CA ASP A 224 21.13 -6.93 -3.54
C ASP A 224 20.38 -6.53 -2.26
N LYS A 225 20.35 -5.25 -1.94
CA LYS A 225 19.64 -4.74 -0.76
C LYS A 225 19.47 -3.24 -0.72
N VAL A 226 18.46 -2.82 0.03
CA VAL A 226 18.36 -1.47 0.59
C VAL A 226 18.78 -1.54 2.06
N ARG A 227 19.77 -0.74 2.47
CA ARG A 227 20.25 -0.69 3.86
C ARG A 227 19.87 0.63 4.52
N LEU A 228 19.18 0.50 5.63
CA LEU A 228 18.85 1.60 6.52
C LEU A 228 19.70 1.52 7.79
N GLN A 229 20.16 2.70 8.27
CA GLN A 229 20.87 2.82 9.55
C GLN A 229 20.15 3.82 10.45
N LYS A 230 20.08 3.52 11.75
CA LYS A 230 19.46 4.39 12.75
C LYS A 230 19.97 5.82 12.67
N ASN A 231 19.05 6.77 12.56
CA ASN A 231 19.31 8.21 12.62
C ASN A 231 19.46 8.67 14.08
N PRO A 232 20.65 9.06 14.54
CA PRO A 232 20.85 9.49 15.92
C PRO A 232 20.19 10.85 16.25
N LEU A 233 19.87 11.65 15.23
CA LEU A 233 19.25 12.97 15.37
C LEU A 233 17.72 12.92 15.28
N TYR A 234 17.15 11.74 15.05
CA TYR A 234 15.70 11.58 15.06
C TYR A 234 15.14 11.90 16.45
N TRP A 235 14.04 12.65 16.50
CA TRP A 235 13.47 13.15 17.76
C TRP A 235 13.11 12.00 18.74
N ASP A 236 12.75 10.82 18.23
CA ASP A 236 12.41 9.62 19.00
C ASP A 236 13.49 8.52 18.90
N ALA A 237 14.75 8.91 18.67
CA ALA A 237 15.88 8.00 18.53
C ALA A 237 16.03 7.04 19.73
N ALA A 238 15.68 7.49 20.94
CA ALA A 238 15.75 6.65 22.16
C ALA A 238 14.83 5.41 22.05
N ASN A 239 13.72 5.50 21.31
CA ASN A 239 12.76 4.43 21.10
C ASN A 239 12.99 3.66 19.79
N THR A 240 13.94 4.07 18.93
CA THR A 240 14.35 3.33 17.73
C THR A 240 15.21 2.14 18.14
N ARG A 241 14.73 0.91 17.88
CA ARG A 241 15.23 -0.32 18.51
C ARG A 241 16.39 -0.98 17.75
N SER A 242 16.27 -1.10 16.43
CA SER A 242 17.32 -1.71 15.58
C SER A 242 18.27 -0.65 15.04
N GLY A 243 19.56 -0.94 14.99
CA GLY A 243 20.59 -0.03 14.48
C GLY A 243 20.73 -0.09 12.97
N ILE A 244 20.71 -1.31 12.40
CA ILE A 244 20.86 -1.55 10.95
C ILE A 244 19.78 -2.51 10.49
N ILE A 245 19.07 -2.14 9.42
CA ILE A 245 18.05 -2.95 8.76
C ILE A 245 18.43 -3.13 7.30
N ASP A 246 18.50 -4.39 6.84
CA ASP A 246 18.65 -4.73 5.43
C ASP A 246 17.31 -5.21 4.87
N PHE A 247 16.86 -4.61 3.77
CA PHE A 247 15.73 -5.08 2.97
C PHE A 247 16.25 -5.81 1.75
N LEU A 248 15.84 -7.07 1.59
CA LEU A 248 16.22 -7.90 0.45
C LEU A 248 15.11 -7.91 -0.60
N PRO A 249 15.40 -7.56 -1.87
CA PRO A 249 14.45 -7.63 -2.96
C PRO A 249 14.32 -9.08 -3.46
N VAL A 250 13.37 -9.82 -2.92
CA VAL A 250 13.12 -11.22 -3.27
C VAL A 250 11.65 -11.40 -3.66
N GLY A 251 11.37 -11.47 -4.96
CA GLY A 251 10.01 -11.63 -5.48
C GLY A 251 9.57 -13.10 -5.67
N SER A 252 10.40 -14.09 -5.32
CA SER A 252 10.03 -15.51 -5.42
C SER A 252 9.59 -16.06 -4.09
N PRO A 253 8.32 -16.54 -3.93
CA PRO A 253 7.79 -17.11 -2.70
C PRO A 253 8.65 -18.24 -2.13
N ASN A 254 9.07 -19.18 -2.98
CA ASN A 254 9.89 -20.32 -2.56
C ASN A 254 11.30 -19.88 -2.13
N THR A 255 11.88 -18.87 -2.76
CA THR A 255 13.17 -18.30 -2.38
C THR A 255 13.05 -17.57 -1.04
N ALA A 256 12.01 -16.78 -0.83
CA ALA A 256 11.75 -16.06 0.41
C ALA A 256 11.60 -17.02 1.59
N LEU A 257 10.79 -18.08 1.45
CA LEU A 257 10.62 -19.11 2.46
C LEU A 257 11.94 -19.83 2.78
N ASN A 258 12.73 -20.19 1.76
CA ASN A 258 14.03 -20.86 1.96
C ASN A 258 15.04 -19.97 2.69
N LEU A 259 15.09 -18.66 2.39
CA LEU A 259 15.96 -17.71 3.08
C LEU A 259 15.55 -17.55 4.55
N TYR A 260 14.25 -17.48 4.81
CA TYR A 260 13.69 -17.42 6.15
C TYR A 260 14.01 -18.69 6.95
N ASP A 261 13.73 -19.88 6.41
CA ASP A 261 13.95 -21.17 7.09
C ASP A 261 15.44 -21.44 7.39
N ARG A 262 16.36 -20.83 6.61
CA ARG A 262 17.81 -20.89 6.85
C ARG A 262 18.34 -19.81 7.81
N GLY A 263 17.46 -18.94 8.32
CA GLY A 263 17.84 -17.82 9.18
C GLY A 263 18.65 -16.72 8.46
N GLN A 264 18.54 -16.64 7.12
CA GLN A 264 19.15 -15.59 6.31
C GLN A 264 18.23 -14.35 6.16
N ALA A 265 16.97 -14.50 6.50
CA ALA A 265 16.03 -13.43 6.70
C ALA A 265 15.31 -13.64 8.04
N ASP A 266 14.98 -12.55 8.72
CA ASP A 266 14.30 -12.56 10.01
C ASP A 266 12.78 -12.39 9.87
N ILE A 267 12.37 -11.68 8.81
CA ILE A 267 10.98 -11.34 8.53
C ILE A 267 10.75 -11.47 7.02
N VAL A 268 9.61 -12.01 6.64
CA VAL A 268 9.09 -11.92 5.27
C VAL A 268 7.76 -11.18 5.34
N TRP A 269 7.70 -10.04 4.67
CA TRP A 269 6.52 -9.19 4.58
C TRP A 269 6.01 -9.18 3.16
N ASP A 270 5.00 -9.85 2.87
CA ASP A 270 4.11 -9.68 1.75
C ASP A 270 3.28 -10.96 1.52
N LYS A 271 1.98 -10.82 1.35
CA LYS A 271 1.07 -11.93 1.04
C LYS A 271 1.41 -12.63 -0.28
N GLU A 272 2.06 -11.93 -1.21
CA GLU A 272 2.46 -12.48 -2.51
C GLU A 272 3.69 -13.37 -2.42
N LEU A 273 4.42 -13.32 -1.30
CA LEU A 273 5.58 -14.17 -1.02
C LEU A 273 5.21 -15.50 -0.34
N ILE A 274 3.97 -15.97 -0.54
CA ILE A 274 3.51 -17.24 0.02
C ILE A 274 3.44 -18.27 -1.10
N PRO A 275 4.17 -19.39 -0.97
CA PRO A 275 3.97 -20.52 -1.86
C PRO A 275 2.54 -21.08 -1.70
N ALA A 276 1.67 -20.86 -2.68
CA ALA A 276 0.25 -21.23 -2.60
C ALA A 276 0.03 -22.73 -2.36
N GLU A 277 0.94 -23.56 -2.87
CA GLU A 277 0.93 -25.01 -2.68
C GLU A 277 1.25 -25.43 -1.24
N LEU A 278 1.90 -24.57 -0.45
CA LEU A 278 2.28 -24.86 0.94
C LEU A 278 1.36 -24.21 1.97
N ILE A 279 0.35 -23.46 1.56
CA ILE A 279 -0.49 -22.66 2.47
C ILE A 279 -1.07 -23.47 3.64
N ASP A 280 -1.56 -24.68 3.40
CA ASP A 280 -2.15 -25.54 4.45
C ASP A 280 -1.11 -26.01 5.49
N VAL A 281 0.16 -26.07 5.10
CA VAL A 281 1.28 -26.38 6.01
C VAL A 281 1.72 -25.14 6.77
N LEU A 282 1.79 -24.01 6.07
CA LEU A 282 2.26 -22.73 6.62
C LEU A 282 1.31 -22.18 7.68
N LEU A 283 0.00 -22.27 7.48
CA LEU A 283 -1.01 -21.88 8.48
C LEU A 283 -0.91 -22.61 9.82
N ARG A 284 -0.18 -23.73 9.88
CA ARG A 284 0.06 -24.49 11.13
C ARG A 284 1.36 -24.10 11.83
N ARG A 285 2.18 -23.28 11.20
CA ARG A 285 3.46 -22.84 11.76
C ARG A 285 3.22 -21.72 12.77
N PRO A 286 3.89 -21.73 13.93
CA PRO A 286 3.76 -20.69 14.95
C PRO A 286 4.43 -19.36 14.56
N ASP A 287 5.21 -19.35 13.50
CA ASP A 287 5.91 -18.19 12.94
C ASP A 287 5.29 -17.67 11.64
N PHE A 288 4.12 -18.18 11.26
CA PHE A 288 3.30 -17.70 10.15
C PHE A 288 2.06 -17.01 10.72
N HIS A 289 1.90 -15.73 10.41
CA HIS A 289 0.83 -14.88 10.93
C HIS A 289 -0.10 -14.47 9.79
N SER A 290 -1.39 -14.72 9.98
CA SER A 290 -2.45 -14.32 9.05
C SER A 290 -3.58 -13.67 9.84
N PHE A 291 -3.93 -12.42 9.50
CA PHE A 291 -4.94 -11.63 10.19
C PHE A 291 -5.71 -10.74 9.21
N PRO A 292 -6.99 -10.44 9.45
CA PRO A 292 -7.79 -9.59 8.58
C PRO A 292 -7.21 -8.18 8.49
N VAL A 293 -7.20 -7.62 7.27
CA VAL A 293 -6.78 -6.23 7.01
C VAL A 293 -7.92 -5.43 6.37
N LEU A 294 -7.81 -4.12 6.37
CA LEU A 294 -8.78 -3.22 5.73
C LEU A 294 -8.61 -3.24 4.21
N ALA A 295 -8.88 -4.38 3.61
CA ALA A 295 -8.81 -4.57 2.17
C ALA A 295 -9.87 -5.56 1.71
N THR A 296 -10.56 -5.23 0.61
CA THR A 296 -11.65 -6.04 0.07
C THR A 296 -11.39 -6.43 -1.37
N TYR A 297 -11.55 -7.71 -1.67
CA TYR A 297 -11.65 -8.21 -3.04
C TYR A 297 -13.12 -8.17 -3.48
N PHE A 298 -13.40 -7.60 -4.65
CA PHE A 298 -14.73 -7.50 -5.19
C PHE A 298 -14.76 -7.65 -6.72
N ILE A 299 -15.92 -8.01 -7.25
CA ILE A 299 -16.19 -7.98 -8.68
C ILE A 299 -16.74 -6.60 -9.03
N ARG A 300 -16.34 -6.05 -10.17
CA ARG A 300 -16.77 -4.76 -10.69
C ARG A 300 -17.53 -4.97 -12.01
N PHE A 301 -18.71 -4.37 -12.12
CA PHE A 301 -19.49 -4.34 -13.36
C PHE A 301 -19.34 -3.00 -14.06
N ASN A 302 -19.15 -3.01 -15.37
CA ASN A 302 -19.34 -1.83 -16.19
C ASN A 302 -20.84 -1.66 -16.48
N VAL A 303 -21.51 -0.80 -15.70
CA VAL A 303 -22.96 -0.59 -15.81
C VAL A 303 -23.40 0.17 -17.06
N THR A 304 -22.47 0.68 -17.87
CA THR A 304 -22.77 1.33 -19.15
C THR A 304 -23.00 0.31 -20.28
N ARG A 305 -22.74 -0.99 -20.02
CA ARG A 305 -22.83 -2.04 -21.01
C ARG A 305 -23.98 -2.99 -20.73
N LYS A 306 -24.79 -3.29 -21.78
CA LYS A 306 -25.87 -4.29 -21.68
C LYS A 306 -25.30 -5.70 -21.60
N PRO A 307 -25.92 -6.59 -20.78
CA PRO A 307 -27.11 -6.36 -19.96
C PRO A 307 -26.80 -5.92 -18.52
N PHE A 308 -25.57 -5.48 -18.23
CA PHE A 308 -25.10 -5.08 -16.89
C PHE A 308 -25.62 -3.70 -16.47
N ASP A 309 -26.31 -2.97 -17.35
CA ASP A 309 -27.09 -1.77 -17.04
C ASP A 309 -28.36 -2.10 -16.21
N ASP A 310 -28.85 -3.35 -16.25
CA ASP A 310 -30.00 -3.80 -15.46
C ASP A 310 -29.56 -4.31 -14.06
N PRO A 311 -30.01 -3.67 -12.95
CA PRO A 311 -29.68 -4.11 -11.59
C PRO A 311 -30.12 -5.54 -11.27
N ARG A 312 -31.19 -6.05 -11.93
CA ARG A 312 -31.65 -7.45 -11.73
C ARG A 312 -30.63 -8.45 -12.23
N VAL A 313 -29.96 -8.15 -13.33
CA VAL A 313 -28.87 -8.97 -13.88
C VAL A 313 -27.68 -8.98 -12.91
N ARG A 314 -27.24 -7.81 -12.45
CA ARG A 314 -26.13 -7.71 -11.50
C ARG A 314 -26.44 -8.45 -10.18
N ARG A 315 -27.68 -8.32 -9.71
CA ARG A 315 -28.15 -9.02 -8.50
C ARG A 315 -28.19 -10.54 -8.70
N ALA A 316 -28.65 -11.01 -9.87
CA ALA A 316 -28.64 -12.45 -10.18
C ALA A 316 -27.20 -13.00 -10.19
N LEU A 317 -26.26 -12.30 -10.80
CA LEU A 317 -24.85 -12.69 -10.81
C LEU A 317 -24.24 -12.69 -9.40
N ALA A 318 -24.57 -11.69 -8.56
CA ALA A 318 -24.10 -11.62 -7.18
C ALA A 318 -24.59 -12.79 -6.32
N LEU A 319 -25.88 -13.11 -6.40
CA LEU A 319 -26.52 -14.18 -5.64
C LEU A 319 -26.06 -15.59 -6.07
N ALA A 320 -25.52 -15.75 -7.28
CA ALA A 320 -24.99 -17.01 -7.80
C ALA A 320 -23.51 -17.25 -7.40
N VAL A 321 -22.89 -16.37 -6.62
CA VAL A 321 -21.49 -16.54 -6.18
C VAL A 321 -21.44 -17.13 -4.78
N ASP A 322 -21.00 -18.38 -4.67
CA ASP A 322 -20.63 -19.03 -3.41
C ASP A 322 -19.24 -18.53 -2.96
N LYS A 323 -19.24 -17.49 -2.13
CA LYS A 323 -18.01 -16.82 -1.63
C LYS A 323 -17.20 -17.77 -0.73
N GLU A 324 -17.87 -18.63 0.05
CA GLU A 324 -17.23 -19.62 0.90
C GLU A 324 -16.40 -20.63 0.07
N ARG A 325 -16.91 -21.02 -1.09
CA ARG A 325 -16.22 -21.90 -2.01
C ARG A 325 -14.92 -21.27 -2.53
N ILE A 326 -14.91 -19.96 -2.80
CA ILE A 326 -13.70 -19.21 -3.20
C ILE A 326 -12.69 -19.22 -2.05
N VAL A 327 -13.09 -18.80 -0.87
CA VAL A 327 -12.19 -18.68 0.29
C VAL A 327 -11.62 -20.03 0.71
N LYS A 328 -12.46 -21.08 0.80
CA LYS A 328 -12.02 -22.40 1.27
C LYS A 328 -11.22 -23.20 0.27
N LYS A 329 -11.44 -22.99 -1.05
CA LYS A 329 -10.79 -23.81 -2.09
C LYS A 329 -9.67 -23.09 -2.82
N ILE A 330 -9.74 -21.76 -2.95
CA ILE A 330 -8.84 -21.01 -3.82
C ILE A 330 -7.84 -20.21 -2.98
N THR A 331 -8.29 -19.26 -2.16
CA THR A 331 -7.38 -18.39 -1.41
C THR A 331 -6.76 -19.08 -0.21
N ARG A 332 -7.55 -19.70 0.64
CA ARG A 332 -7.15 -20.55 1.78
C ARG A 332 -6.21 -19.93 2.81
N ALA A 333 -5.94 -18.63 2.73
CA ALA A 333 -4.97 -17.94 3.59
C ALA A 333 -5.60 -17.27 4.82
N GLY A 334 -6.85 -17.65 5.16
CA GLY A 334 -7.57 -17.10 6.32
C GLY A 334 -8.47 -15.92 6.00
N GLU A 335 -8.66 -15.61 4.71
CA GLU A 335 -9.59 -14.58 4.27
C GLU A 335 -11.00 -14.84 4.79
N LEU A 336 -11.72 -13.77 5.08
CA LEU A 336 -13.10 -13.81 5.56
C LEU A 336 -14.05 -13.45 4.42
N THR A 337 -15.05 -14.30 4.16
CA THR A 337 -16.11 -13.94 3.21
C THR A 337 -16.83 -12.69 3.66
N THR A 338 -17.22 -11.84 2.70
CA THR A 338 -17.95 -10.61 3.01
C THR A 338 -19.10 -10.36 2.05
N SER A 339 -20.16 -9.71 2.56
CA SER A 339 -21.26 -9.19 1.75
C SER A 339 -21.24 -7.66 1.63
N HIS A 340 -20.29 -7.00 2.32
CA HIS A 340 -20.11 -5.55 2.37
C HIS A 340 -18.73 -5.16 1.83
N LEU A 341 -18.60 -3.92 1.34
CA LEU A 341 -17.35 -3.40 0.79
C LEU A 341 -16.39 -2.96 1.90
N THR A 342 -16.90 -2.20 2.87
CA THR A 342 -16.11 -1.71 3.98
C THR A 342 -15.82 -2.85 4.96
N PRO A 343 -14.55 -3.20 5.24
CA PRO A 343 -14.23 -4.31 6.14
C PRO A 343 -14.76 -4.10 7.56
N SER A 344 -15.21 -5.19 8.19
CA SER A 344 -15.44 -5.20 9.63
C SER A 344 -14.15 -4.86 10.38
N GLY A 345 -14.24 -4.00 11.39
CA GLY A 345 -13.06 -3.48 12.12
C GLY A 345 -12.59 -2.10 11.65
N THR A 346 -13.22 -1.54 10.61
CA THR A 346 -13.06 -0.12 10.27
C THR A 346 -13.51 0.75 11.43
N ALA A 347 -12.73 1.77 11.79
CA ALA A 347 -12.98 2.60 12.96
C ALA A 347 -14.36 3.29 12.89
N ASN A 348 -15.10 3.21 13.99
CA ASN A 348 -16.42 3.83 14.15
C ASN A 348 -17.43 3.45 13.05
N TYR A 349 -17.34 2.21 12.52
CA TYR A 349 -18.23 1.76 11.47
C TYR A 349 -18.57 0.28 11.56
N HIS A 350 -19.87 -0.01 11.43
CA HIS A 350 -20.42 -1.35 11.33
C HIS A 350 -21.14 -1.48 9.98
N PRO A 351 -20.53 -2.19 9.01
CA PRO A 351 -21.08 -2.28 7.66
C PRO A 351 -22.44 -3.00 7.65
N PRO A 352 -23.37 -2.59 6.76
CA PRO A 352 -24.66 -3.28 6.60
C PRO A 352 -24.46 -4.62 5.91
N GLU A 353 -25.35 -5.56 6.17
CA GLU A 353 -25.38 -6.85 5.47
C GLU A 353 -25.81 -6.65 4.01
N GLY A 354 -25.00 -7.19 3.09
CA GLY A 354 -25.28 -7.25 1.67
C GLY A 354 -26.00 -8.55 1.25
N LEU A 355 -25.76 -9.00 0.00
CA LEU A 355 -26.37 -10.21 -0.52
C LEU A 355 -25.54 -11.45 -0.18
N GLY A 356 -26.24 -12.50 0.27
CA GLY A 356 -25.70 -13.86 0.44
C GLY A 356 -25.77 -14.69 -0.85
N TYR A 357 -25.46 -15.99 -0.73
CA TYR A 357 -25.62 -16.96 -1.81
C TYR A 357 -27.06 -17.47 -1.84
N ASP A 358 -27.77 -17.26 -2.95
CA ASP A 358 -29.14 -17.72 -3.19
C ASP A 358 -29.35 -18.00 -4.71
N PRO A 359 -28.93 -19.16 -5.19
CA PRO A 359 -29.00 -19.48 -6.61
C PRO A 359 -30.45 -19.62 -7.14
N ASP A 360 -31.43 -19.92 -6.29
CA ASP A 360 -32.83 -20.01 -6.72
C ASP A 360 -33.39 -18.61 -7.02
N LEU A 361 -33.16 -17.65 -6.15
CA LEU A 361 -33.51 -16.26 -6.40
C LEU A 361 -32.70 -15.68 -7.57
N ALA A 362 -31.43 -16.05 -7.71
CA ALA A 362 -30.60 -15.65 -8.84
C ALA A 362 -31.20 -16.08 -10.19
N ARG A 363 -31.60 -17.35 -10.32
CA ARG A 363 -32.28 -17.88 -11.52
C ARG A 363 -33.57 -17.17 -11.84
N LYS A 364 -34.37 -16.87 -10.81
CA LYS A 364 -35.63 -16.13 -10.95
C LYS A 364 -35.38 -14.71 -11.49
N LEU A 365 -34.47 -13.95 -10.86
CA LEU A 365 -34.15 -12.57 -11.27
C LEU A 365 -33.59 -12.51 -12.69
N LEU A 366 -32.76 -13.48 -13.07
CA LEU A 366 -32.23 -13.57 -14.42
C LEU A 366 -33.31 -13.85 -15.45
N ALA A 367 -34.28 -14.73 -15.11
CA ALA A 367 -35.45 -15.00 -15.95
C ALA A 367 -36.35 -13.77 -16.08
N ASP A 368 -36.60 -13.04 -14.98
CA ASP A 368 -37.37 -11.79 -14.94
C ASP A 368 -36.70 -10.65 -15.74
N ALA A 369 -35.36 -10.71 -15.89
CA ALA A 369 -34.59 -9.83 -16.76
C ALA A 369 -34.58 -10.24 -18.24
N GLY A 370 -35.26 -11.36 -18.60
CA GLY A 370 -35.38 -11.81 -19.98
C GLY A 370 -34.44 -12.95 -20.39
N PHE A 371 -33.69 -13.55 -19.46
CA PHE A 371 -32.71 -14.59 -19.75
C PHE A 371 -32.96 -15.90 -18.97
N PRO A 372 -34.11 -16.57 -19.15
CA PRO A 372 -34.43 -17.77 -18.41
C PRO A 372 -33.41 -18.89 -18.67
N GLY A 373 -32.75 -19.37 -17.60
CA GLY A 373 -31.71 -20.38 -17.70
C GLY A 373 -30.51 -19.96 -18.56
N GLY A 374 -30.20 -18.66 -18.58
CA GLY A 374 -29.10 -18.06 -19.37
C GLY A 374 -29.39 -17.95 -20.87
N LYS A 375 -30.57 -18.36 -21.33
CA LYS A 375 -30.92 -18.38 -22.77
C LYS A 375 -30.92 -16.95 -23.33
N GLY A 376 -30.08 -16.71 -24.34
CA GLY A 376 -29.96 -15.41 -24.99
C GLY A 376 -29.08 -14.40 -24.23
N PHE A 377 -28.50 -14.80 -23.09
CA PHE A 377 -27.51 -13.95 -22.41
C PHE A 377 -26.27 -13.80 -23.31
N PRO A 378 -25.78 -12.57 -23.54
CA PRO A 378 -24.62 -12.37 -24.39
C PRO A 378 -23.35 -12.93 -23.75
N ARG A 379 -22.42 -13.43 -24.57
CA ARG A 379 -21.07 -13.72 -24.11
C ARG A 379 -20.38 -12.43 -23.66
N PHE A 380 -19.62 -12.48 -22.58
CA PHE A 380 -18.90 -11.37 -22.03
C PHE A 380 -17.54 -11.81 -21.47
N GLU A 381 -16.64 -10.84 -21.31
CA GLU A 381 -15.31 -11.09 -20.77
C GLU A 381 -15.26 -10.73 -19.28
N TYR A 382 -14.54 -11.55 -18.49
CA TYR A 382 -14.08 -11.24 -17.15
C TYR A 382 -12.60 -10.85 -17.22
N LEU A 383 -12.33 -9.58 -16.95
CA LEU A 383 -10.98 -8.99 -17.01
C LEU A 383 -10.27 -9.14 -15.68
N PHE A 384 -9.03 -9.64 -15.70
CA PHE A 384 -8.16 -9.71 -14.53
C PHE A 384 -6.69 -9.58 -14.94
N ASN A 385 -5.83 -9.17 -13.99
CA ASN A 385 -4.38 -9.12 -14.22
C ASN A 385 -3.71 -10.40 -13.73
N ALA A 386 -2.50 -10.65 -14.24
CA ALA A 386 -1.60 -11.63 -13.64
C ALA A 386 -1.26 -11.20 -12.20
N GLY A 387 -1.25 -12.16 -11.28
CA GLY A 387 -0.72 -11.91 -9.93
C GLY A 387 0.79 -11.61 -9.97
N ALA A 388 1.29 -10.87 -8.98
CA ALA A 388 2.72 -10.63 -8.85
C ALA A 388 3.48 -11.95 -8.67
N GLY A 389 4.72 -12.00 -9.15
CA GLY A 389 5.54 -13.21 -9.11
C GLY A 389 4.98 -14.40 -9.89
N GLY A 390 3.96 -14.21 -10.76
CA GLY A 390 3.29 -15.27 -11.51
C GLY A 390 2.22 -16.02 -10.70
N ALA A 391 1.76 -15.46 -9.59
CA ALA A 391 0.71 -16.05 -8.78
C ALA A 391 -0.60 -16.20 -9.57
N LYS A 392 -1.19 -17.39 -9.54
CA LYS A 392 -2.42 -17.73 -10.29
C LYS A 392 -3.71 -17.45 -9.53
N ILE A 393 -3.66 -16.70 -8.44
CA ILE A 393 -4.82 -16.54 -7.56
C ILE A 393 -6.01 -15.89 -8.28
N HIS A 394 -5.78 -14.84 -9.07
CA HIS A 394 -6.84 -14.16 -9.82
C HIS A 394 -7.40 -15.04 -10.96
N GLU A 395 -6.52 -15.81 -11.64
CA GLU A 395 -6.94 -16.80 -12.63
C GLU A 395 -7.82 -17.88 -12.01
N ASN A 396 -7.42 -18.46 -10.87
CA ASN A 396 -8.17 -19.48 -10.19
C ASN A 396 -9.55 -18.98 -9.70
N ILE A 397 -9.62 -17.74 -9.18
CA ILE A 397 -10.90 -17.12 -8.81
C ILE A 397 -11.78 -16.91 -10.06
N ALA A 398 -11.19 -16.44 -11.17
CA ALA A 398 -11.93 -16.23 -12.41
C ALA A 398 -12.52 -17.54 -12.98
N VAL A 399 -11.73 -18.64 -12.95
CA VAL A 399 -12.20 -19.98 -13.35
C VAL A 399 -13.34 -20.46 -12.46
N GLU A 400 -13.25 -20.25 -11.14
CA GLU A 400 -14.29 -20.64 -10.19
C GLU A 400 -15.58 -19.85 -10.41
N LEU A 401 -15.50 -18.53 -10.64
CA LEU A 401 -16.65 -17.68 -10.99
C LEU A 401 -17.28 -18.12 -12.32
N GLN A 402 -16.48 -18.45 -13.33
CA GLN A 402 -16.94 -18.97 -14.61
C GLN A 402 -17.77 -20.25 -14.42
N GLN A 403 -17.27 -21.16 -13.58
CA GLN A 403 -17.96 -22.41 -13.28
C GLN A 403 -19.28 -22.15 -12.53
N MET A 404 -19.30 -21.30 -11.49
CA MET A 404 -20.50 -20.96 -10.73
C MET A 404 -21.59 -20.38 -11.62
N TRP A 405 -21.28 -19.38 -12.43
CA TRP A 405 -22.27 -18.74 -13.30
C TRP A 405 -22.76 -19.66 -14.40
N ARG A 406 -21.93 -20.60 -14.87
CA ARG A 406 -22.37 -21.65 -15.80
C ARG A 406 -23.28 -22.65 -15.13
N GLU A 407 -22.93 -23.15 -13.95
CA GLU A 407 -23.71 -24.15 -13.21
C GLU A 407 -25.06 -23.59 -12.74
N GLU A 408 -25.05 -22.39 -12.16
CA GLU A 408 -26.23 -21.80 -11.52
C GLU A 408 -27.15 -21.05 -12.49
N LEU A 409 -26.60 -20.39 -13.49
CA LEU A 409 -27.34 -19.48 -14.35
C LEU A 409 -27.33 -19.85 -15.83
N GLY A 410 -26.52 -20.84 -16.26
CA GLY A 410 -26.34 -21.20 -17.65
C GLY A 410 -25.67 -20.13 -18.51
N ILE A 411 -24.83 -19.28 -17.89
CA ILE A 411 -24.15 -18.16 -18.54
C ILE A 411 -22.72 -18.54 -18.89
N ASP A 412 -22.30 -18.25 -20.13
CA ASP A 412 -20.92 -18.41 -20.59
C ASP A 412 -20.13 -17.11 -20.47
N MET A 413 -19.00 -17.19 -19.78
CA MET A 413 -18.05 -16.08 -19.57
C MET A 413 -16.69 -16.45 -20.17
N GLU A 414 -16.06 -15.50 -20.83
CA GLU A 414 -14.69 -15.62 -21.34
C GLU A 414 -13.71 -15.03 -20.33
N LEU A 415 -12.54 -15.68 -20.15
CA LEU A 415 -11.49 -15.21 -19.25
C LEU A 415 -10.46 -14.38 -20.03
N ARG A 416 -10.22 -13.16 -19.59
CA ARG A 416 -9.24 -12.26 -20.20
C ARG A 416 -8.20 -11.82 -19.19
N GLN A 417 -7.04 -12.44 -19.27
CA GLN A 417 -5.86 -12.04 -18.50
C GLN A 417 -5.02 -11.03 -19.28
N VAL A 418 -4.60 -9.96 -18.61
CA VAL A 418 -3.69 -8.95 -19.17
C VAL A 418 -2.59 -8.60 -18.18
N GLU A 419 -1.56 -7.89 -18.64
CA GLU A 419 -0.52 -7.32 -17.79
C GLU A 419 -1.12 -6.24 -16.86
N THR A 420 -0.51 -6.01 -15.71
CA THR A 420 -1.09 -5.18 -14.63
C THR A 420 -1.31 -3.72 -15.03
N GLN A 421 -0.36 -3.08 -15.72
CA GLN A 421 -0.52 -1.68 -16.17
C GLN A 421 -1.61 -1.55 -17.26
N VAL A 422 -1.67 -2.55 -18.16
CA VAL A 422 -2.73 -2.65 -19.17
C VAL A 422 -4.09 -2.83 -18.51
N PHE A 423 -4.16 -3.65 -17.46
CA PHE A 423 -5.38 -3.90 -16.69
C PHE A 423 -5.93 -2.59 -16.09
N TRP A 424 -5.11 -1.82 -15.38
CA TRP A 424 -5.52 -0.55 -14.80
C TRP A 424 -5.97 0.46 -15.87
N GLY A 425 -5.19 0.58 -16.96
CA GLY A 425 -5.58 1.44 -18.08
C GLY A 425 -6.90 1.03 -18.73
N MET A 426 -7.23 -0.26 -18.80
CA MET A 426 -8.52 -0.73 -19.31
C MET A 426 -9.67 -0.43 -18.34
N GLN A 427 -9.44 -0.59 -17.03
CA GLN A 427 -10.46 -0.26 -16.02
C GLN A 427 -10.80 1.24 -16.04
N SER A 428 -9.80 2.11 -15.99
CA SER A 428 -10.01 3.57 -15.98
C SER A 428 -10.72 4.09 -17.24
N ARG A 429 -10.52 3.42 -18.39
CA ARG A 429 -11.23 3.76 -19.65
C ARG A 429 -12.53 3.01 -19.87
N LEU A 430 -13.02 2.22 -18.89
CA LEU A 430 -14.21 1.36 -19.02
C LEU A 430 -14.15 0.39 -20.22
N GLU A 431 -12.96 -0.12 -20.53
CA GLU A 431 -12.71 -1.08 -21.63
C GLU A 431 -12.87 -2.54 -21.17
N PHE A 432 -13.85 -2.79 -20.33
CA PHE A 432 -14.20 -4.12 -19.82
C PHE A 432 -15.71 -4.27 -19.69
N THR A 433 -16.20 -5.48 -19.43
CA THR A 433 -17.59 -5.75 -19.12
C THR A 433 -17.75 -6.09 -17.64
N VAL A 434 -17.01 -7.07 -17.16
CA VAL A 434 -16.89 -7.45 -15.76
C VAL A 434 -15.41 -7.58 -15.44
N SER A 435 -14.98 -7.12 -14.29
CA SER A 435 -13.57 -7.26 -13.89
C SER A 435 -13.43 -7.61 -12.41
N LYS A 436 -12.27 -8.17 -12.07
CA LYS A 436 -11.86 -8.22 -10.67
C LYS A 436 -11.51 -6.82 -10.17
N SER A 437 -11.62 -6.58 -8.88
CA SER A 437 -11.06 -5.39 -8.26
C SER A 437 -10.62 -5.67 -6.83
N THR A 438 -9.81 -4.77 -6.31
CA THR A 438 -9.35 -4.78 -4.92
C THR A 438 -9.25 -3.34 -4.45
N TRP A 439 -9.67 -3.10 -3.21
CA TRP A 439 -9.37 -1.84 -2.53
C TRP A 439 -8.70 -2.12 -1.20
N ILE A 440 -7.61 -1.43 -0.94
CA ILE A 440 -6.90 -1.42 0.33
C ILE A 440 -7.16 -0.05 0.95
N GLY A 441 -7.64 -0.02 2.19
CA GLY A 441 -7.94 1.24 2.87
C GLY A 441 -6.66 2.06 3.10
N ASP A 442 -6.66 3.29 2.64
CA ASP A 442 -5.53 4.23 2.83
C ASP A 442 -5.42 4.69 4.28
N TYR A 443 -6.56 4.73 4.99
CA TYR A 443 -6.69 5.12 6.39
C TYR A 443 -7.85 4.36 7.05
N ASN A 444 -7.88 4.34 8.38
CA ASN A 444 -8.87 3.56 9.13
C ASN A 444 -10.21 4.30 9.27
N ASP A 445 -10.92 4.46 8.15
CA ASP A 445 -12.23 5.12 8.10
C ASP A 445 -13.05 4.61 6.90
N ALA A 446 -14.40 4.56 7.05
CA ALA A 446 -15.29 4.08 5.99
C ALA A 446 -15.22 4.92 4.70
N ASN A 447 -14.82 6.19 4.79
CA ASN A 447 -14.73 7.06 3.63
C ASN A 447 -13.74 6.57 2.57
N THR A 448 -12.63 5.91 2.96
CA THR A 448 -11.67 5.36 1.99
C THR A 448 -12.30 4.32 1.06
N PHE A 449 -13.36 3.62 1.51
CA PHE A 449 -14.10 2.61 0.73
C PHE A 449 -15.28 3.23 -0.01
N LEU A 450 -16.05 4.09 0.65
CA LEU A 450 -17.31 4.60 0.10
C LEU A 450 -17.10 5.85 -0.76
N GLY A 451 -16.14 6.68 -0.44
CA GLY A 451 -15.81 7.88 -1.22
C GLY A 451 -15.41 7.58 -2.66
N MET A 452 -14.74 6.44 -2.90
CA MET A 452 -14.30 6.04 -4.23
C MET A 452 -15.45 5.76 -5.22
N PHE A 453 -16.69 5.57 -4.77
CA PHE A 453 -17.86 5.32 -5.63
C PHE A 453 -18.74 6.56 -5.85
N LEU A 454 -18.30 7.74 -5.44
CA LEU A 454 -18.95 8.99 -5.82
C LEU A 454 -19.04 9.13 -7.34
N THR A 455 -20.09 9.76 -7.82
CA THR A 455 -20.30 9.99 -9.26
C THR A 455 -19.14 10.82 -9.82
N GLY A 456 -18.40 10.25 -10.77
CA GLY A 456 -17.27 10.91 -11.44
C GLY A 456 -15.94 10.81 -10.67
N ASP A 457 -15.88 10.12 -9.53
CA ASP A 457 -14.59 9.81 -8.88
C ASP A 457 -13.72 8.92 -9.78
N GLY A 458 -12.43 9.20 -9.83
CA GLY A 458 -11.48 8.48 -10.70
C GLY A 458 -11.36 6.99 -10.39
N ASN A 459 -11.59 6.58 -9.14
CA ASN A 459 -11.52 5.18 -8.70
C ASN A 459 -12.85 4.42 -8.88
N ASN A 460 -13.94 5.12 -9.21
CA ASN A 460 -15.25 4.47 -9.40
C ASN A 460 -15.19 3.42 -10.51
N GLU A 461 -14.68 3.76 -11.68
CA GLU A 461 -14.41 2.87 -12.82
C GLU A 461 -15.51 1.83 -13.11
N THR A 462 -16.77 2.10 -12.75
CA THR A 462 -17.95 1.27 -13.05
C THR A 462 -18.86 1.92 -14.08
N GLY A 463 -18.68 3.23 -14.29
CA GLY A 463 -19.62 4.07 -15.03
C GLY A 463 -20.94 4.30 -14.29
N TRP A 464 -21.04 3.87 -13.03
CA TRP A 464 -22.21 4.08 -12.16
C TRP A 464 -22.17 5.46 -11.50
N GLY A 465 -23.34 6.05 -11.31
CA GLY A 465 -23.53 7.24 -10.50
C GLY A 465 -24.95 7.22 -9.89
N ASN A 466 -25.06 7.72 -8.67
CA ASN A 466 -26.33 7.78 -7.94
C ASN A 466 -26.36 9.00 -7.03
N ALA A 467 -27.20 9.98 -7.37
CA ALA A 467 -27.29 11.24 -6.63
C ALA A 467 -27.61 11.06 -5.13
N ARG A 468 -28.43 10.04 -4.78
CA ARG A 468 -28.75 9.76 -3.37
C ARG A 468 -27.54 9.19 -2.62
N TYR A 469 -26.75 8.36 -3.27
CA TYR A 469 -25.48 7.87 -2.72
C TYR A 469 -24.52 9.03 -2.46
N ASP A 470 -24.33 9.89 -3.45
CA ASP A 470 -23.46 11.05 -3.35
C ASP A 470 -23.87 11.97 -2.20
N GLU A 471 -25.19 12.30 -2.10
CA GLU A 471 -25.73 13.07 -0.99
C GLU A 471 -25.42 12.44 0.38
N LEU A 472 -25.55 11.12 0.51
CA LEU A 472 -25.30 10.41 1.77
C LEU A 472 -23.82 10.42 2.15
N VAL A 473 -22.93 10.17 1.20
CA VAL A 473 -21.46 10.19 1.44
C VAL A 473 -21.03 11.62 1.81
N HIS A 474 -21.49 12.64 1.09
CA HIS A 474 -21.20 14.03 1.43
C HIS A 474 -21.76 14.42 2.81
N ALA A 475 -23.03 14.04 3.11
CA ALA A 475 -23.62 14.29 4.42
C ALA A 475 -22.86 13.60 5.55
N ALA A 476 -22.34 12.39 5.34
CA ALA A 476 -21.48 11.71 6.29
C ALA A 476 -20.18 12.49 6.55
N ASN A 477 -19.53 12.97 5.49
CA ASN A 477 -18.28 13.71 5.59
C ASN A 477 -18.43 15.08 6.28
N GLU A 478 -19.63 15.67 6.29
CA GLU A 478 -19.90 16.90 7.03
C GLU A 478 -20.19 16.70 8.53
N LYS A 479 -20.34 15.45 8.99
CA LYS A 479 -20.63 15.16 10.41
C LYS A 479 -19.35 15.00 11.24
N THR A 480 -19.33 15.63 12.38
CA THR A 480 -18.32 15.45 13.43
C THR A 480 -18.74 14.41 14.48
N ASP A 481 -20.06 14.12 14.60
CA ASP A 481 -20.56 13.04 15.45
C ASP A 481 -20.42 11.68 14.75
N PRO A 482 -19.64 10.72 15.31
CA PRO A 482 -19.40 9.43 14.69
C PRO A 482 -20.67 8.62 14.44
N ALA A 483 -21.66 8.64 15.35
CA ALA A 483 -22.88 7.86 15.19
C ALA A 483 -23.78 8.39 14.06
N ALA A 484 -23.91 9.72 13.95
CA ALA A 484 -24.63 10.34 12.84
C ALA A 484 -23.93 10.05 11.49
N ARG A 485 -22.59 10.08 11.46
CA ARG A 485 -21.78 9.77 10.31
C ARG A 485 -21.94 8.33 9.85
N GLU A 486 -21.88 7.38 10.78
CA GLU A 486 -22.12 5.96 10.53
C GLU A 486 -23.46 5.70 9.86
N MET A 487 -24.55 6.30 10.36
CA MET A 487 -25.88 6.14 9.78
C MET A 487 -25.95 6.54 8.28
N PHE A 488 -25.30 7.62 7.89
CA PHE A 488 -25.25 8.04 6.49
C PHE A 488 -24.45 7.08 5.64
N PHE A 489 -23.28 6.64 6.10
CA PHE A 489 -22.46 5.66 5.39
C PHE A 489 -23.14 4.31 5.26
N GLN A 490 -23.85 3.82 6.28
CA GLN A 490 -24.62 2.58 6.18
C GLN A 490 -25.71 2.65 5.11
N GLN A 491 -26.41 3.78 5.01
CA GLN A 491 -27.40 3.98 3.95
C GLN A 491 -26.74 4.02 2.56
N ALA A 492 -25.61 4.70 2.41
CA ALA A 492 -24.86 4.75 1.16
C ALA A 492 -24.37 3.35 0.77
N GLU A 493 -23.74 2.63 1.69
CA GLU A 493 -23.24 1.28 1.40
C GLU A 493 -24.37 0.32 1.06
N THR A 494 -25.54 0.43 1.69
CA THR A 494 -26.73 -0.38 1.34
C THR A 494 -27.14 -0.18 -0.12
N ILE A 495 -27.15 1.06 -0.61
CA ILE A 495 -27.40 1.34 -2.03
C ILE A 495 -26.37 0.63 -2.92
N LEU A 496 -25.08 0.72 -2.56
CA LEU A 496 -23.97 0.19 -3.35
C LEU A 496 -23.97 -1.33 -3.45
N ILE A 497 -24.16 -2.03 -2.32
CA ILE A 497 -23.96 -3.50 -2.25
C ILE A 497 -25.26 -4.31 -2.26
N ARG A 498 -26.43 -3.67 -2.19
CA ARG A 498 -27.71 -4.33 -2.08
C ARG A 498 -28.74 -3.86 -3.09
N ASP A 499 -28.84 -2.55 -3.32
CA ASP A 499 -29.90 -2.00 -4.17
C ASP A 499 -29.45 -1.91 -5.63
N GLU A 500 -28.27 -1.36 -5.90
CA GLU A 500 -27.75 -1.08 -7.24
C GLU A 500 -26.70 -2.06 -7.74
N LEU A 501 -25.83 -2.57 -6.87
CA LEU A 501 -24.78 -3.57 -7.15
C LEU A 501 -23.88 -3.25 -8.36
N PRO A 502 -23.27 -2.06 -8.47
CA PRO A 502 -22.20 -1.87 -9.44
C PRO A 502 -20.98 -2.75 -9.12
N ILE A 503 -20.92 -3.25 -7.90
CA ILE A 503 -19.88 -4.16 -7.39
C ILE A 503 -20.48 -5.34 -6.62
N VAL A 504 -19.69 -6.41 -6.47
CA VAL A 504 -20.01 -7.55 -5.59
C VAL A 504 -18.80 -7.84 -4.69
N PRO A 505 -18.85 -7.48 -3.41
CA PRO A 505 -17.81 -7.86 -2.44
C PRO A 505 -17.72 -9.38 -2.28
N ILE A 506 -16.50 -9.92 -2.20
CA ILE A 506 -16.27 -11.38 -2.14
C ILE A 506 -15.63 -11.76 -0.80
N PHE A 507 -14.46 -11.19 -0.48
CA PHE A 507 -13.75 -11.47 0.77
C PHE A 507 -12.91 -10.29 1.24
N ILE A 508 -12.65 -10.28 2.55
CA ILE A 508 -11.68 -9.40 3.19
C ILE A 508 -10.32 -10.09 3.14
N TYR A 509 -9.31 -9.37 2.70
CA TYR A 509 -7.94 -9.86 2.65
C TYR A 509 -7.34 -10.08 4.04
N THR A 510 -6.31 -10.89 4.08
CA THR A 510 -5.42 -11.04 5.23
C THR A 510 -4.06 -10.41 4.95
N GLY A 511 -3.51 -9.75 5.96
CA GLY A 511 -2.08 -9.45 6.06
C GLY A 511 -1.35 -10.74 6.43
N ILE A 512 -0.23 -11.00 5.78
CA ILE A 512 0.53 -12.24 6.00
C ILE A 512 1.99 -11.91 6.18
N ASN A 513 2.55 -12.44 7.28
CA ASN A 513 3.91 -12.20 7.68
C ASN A 513 4.54 -13.48 8.24
N TYR A 514 5.82 -13.73 7.91
CA TYR A 514 6.62 -14.74 8.59
C TYR A 514 7.57 -14.06 9.57
N PHE A 515 7.48 -14.38 10.83
CA PHE A 515 8.48 -14.01 11.83
C PHE A 515 8.29 -14.83 13.10
N ASN A 516 9.41 -15.16 13.76
CA ASN A 516 9.36 -15.90 15.01
C ASN A 516 9.19 -14.94 16.19
N THR A 517 8.03 -14.98 16.86
CA THR A 517 7.69 -14.11 17.99
C THR A 517 8.61 -14.30 19.22
N ASN A 518 9.33 -15.41 19.32
CA ASN A 518 10.37 -15.62 20.33
C ASN A 518 11.70 -14.93 19.99
N GLN A 519 11.88 -14.51 18.75
CA GLN A 519 13.11 -13.87 18.24
C GLN A 519 12.90 -12.43 17.81
N ILE A 520 11.71 -12.07 17.38
CA ILE A 520 11.34 -10.75 16.88
C ILE A 520 10.21 -10.17 17.73
N SER A 521 10.30 -8.90 18.07
CA SER A 521 9.26 -8.13 18.74
C SER A 521 9.05 -6.78 18.05
N GLY A 522 7.89 -6.16 18.30
CA GLY A 522 7.54 -4.86 17.75
C GLY A 522 6.74 -4.93 16.45
N ILE A 523 6.21 -6.11 16.12
CA ILE A 523 5.24 -6.32 15.05
C ILE A 523 3.91 -6.68 15.71
N TRP A 524 2.85 -5.99 15.34
CA TRP A 524 1.48 -6.20 15.85
C TRP A 524 0.51 -6.32 14.69
N GLU A 525 -0.46 -7.19 14.84
CA GLU A 525 -1.58 -7.29 13.89
C GLU A 525 -2.39 -5.99 13.94
N ASN A 526 -2.65 -5.39 12.78
CA ASN A 526 -3.53 -4.22 12.66
C ASN A 526 -4.15 -4.16 11.26
N GLY A 527 -5.29 -3.48 11.16
CA GLY A 527 -6.07 -3.44 9.93
C GLY A 527 -5.38 -2.79 8.72
N LEU A 528 -4.35 -1.98 8.93
CA LEU A 528 -3.59 -1.33 7.84
C LEU A 528 -2.33 -2.09 7.43
N ASP A 529 -2.03 -3.22 8.09
CA ASP A 529 -0.77 -3.98 7.93
C ASP A 529 0.47 -3.07 8.02
N ASN A 530 0.40 -2.08 8.93
CA ASN A 530 1.44 -1.09 9.13
C ASN A 530 2.29 -1.45 10.35
N HIS A 531 3.59 -1.66 10.13
CA HIS A 531 4.55 -2.09 11.14
C HIS A 531 5.73 -1.12 11.20
N PRO A 532 5.66 -0.06 12.01
CA PRO A 532 6.71 0.96 12.08
C PRO A 532 8.07 0.37 12.46
N LEU A 533 9.06 0.57 11.59
CA LEU A 533 10.39 -0.04 11.70
C LEU A 533 11.12 0.27 13.01
N ASN A 534 10.89 1.46 13.57
CA ASN A 534 11.53 1.91 14.82
C ASN A 534 11.16 1.04 16.04
N HIS A 535 10.06 0.30 16.01
CA HIS A 535 9.63 -0.60 17.09
C HIS A 535 10.22 -2.01 16.96
N ILE A 536 10.63 -2.42 15.77
CA ILE A 536 11.01 -3.81 15.47
C ILE A 536 12.44 -4.09 15.95
N ARG A 537 12.62 -5.21 16.63
CA ARG A 537 13.94 -5.65 17.10
C ARG A 537 14.05 -7.16 17.24
N LYS A 538 15.28 -7.68 17.15
CA LYS A 538 15.60 -9.02 17.66
C LYS A 538 15.57 -9.04 19.19
N ILE A 539 14.92 -10.05 19.74
CA ILE A 539 14.97 -10.38 21.15
C ILE A 539 16.27 -11.15 21.36
N LYS A 540 17.18 -10.62 22.17
CA LYS A 540 18.37 -11.38 22.54
C LYS A 540 17.91 -12.61 23.32
N PRO A 541 18.40 -13.84 22.98
CA PRO A 541 18.16 -14.98 23.85
C PRO A 541 18.61 -14.61 25.27
N GLY A 542 17.74 -14.86 26.24
CA GLY A 542 18.12 -14.68 27.63
C GLY A 542 19.36 -15.52 27.95
N PRO A 543 20.20 -15.10 28.93
CA PRO A 543 21.40 -15.81 29.30
C PRO A 543 21.09 -17.23 29.81
#